data_70482064adaecc0dfcb2374ef7bf5117
#
_entry.id   70482064adaecc0dfcb2374ef7bf5117
#
_cell.length_a   1.000
_cell.length_b   1.000
_cell.length_c   1.000
_cell.angle_alpha   90.00
_cell.angle_beta   90.00
_cell.angle_gamma   90.00
#
_symmetry.space_group_name_H-M   'P 1'
#
loop_
_entity.id
_entity.type
_entity.pdbx_description
1 polymer ?
#
loop_
_entity_poly.entity_id
_entity_poly.type
_entity_poly.pdbx_seq_one_letter_code
_entity_poly.pdbx_strand_id
1 'polypeptide(L)'
;MGAVVWQLNDIWPVASWASIDYYGRWKALHYAERKMFAPILISCEEIGELSERPYCIAEPGPIEKSGTLHVANETFEPVTGIVTWTLRDSESRILESGEETVTVP
;
A
#
# COMPACT_ATOMS: atom_id res chain seq x y z
N MET A 1 -12.37 -12.76 -5.59
CA MET A 1 -11.13 -12.83 -4.78
C MET A 1 -11.29 -11.85 -3.62
N GLY A 2 -10.76 -12.12 -2.44
CA GLY A 2 -10.92 -11.25 -1.27
C GLY A 2 -9.72 -11.37 -0.34
N ALA A 3 -9.61 -10.43 0.60
CA ALA A 3 -8.60 -10.44 1.65
C ALA A 3 -9.26 -10.55 3.02
N VAL A 4 -8.62 -11.27 3.92
CA VAL A 4 -9.07 -11.43 5.31
C VAL A 4 -7.97 -10.95 6.24
N VAL A 5 -8.34 -10.05 7.14
CA VAL A 5 -7.41 -9.50 8.13
C VAL A 5 -7.63 -10.19 9.47
N TRP A 6 -6.57 -10.69 10.08
CA TRP A 6 -6.54 -11.21 11.42
C TRP A 6 -5.70 -10.31 12.31
N GLN A 7 -6.25 -9.73 13.31
CA GLN A 7 -7.63 -9.71 13.78
C GLN A 7 -8.08 -8.27 13.99
N LEU A 8 -9.38 -8.02 13.99
CA LEU A 8 -9.92 -6.66 14.08
C LEU A 8 -9.55 -5.98 15.41
N ASN A 9 -9.81 -6.62 16.55
CA ASN A 9 -9.63 -5.97 17.85
C ASN A 9 -9.04 -6.90 18.92
N ASP A 10 -8.39 -6.31 19.91
CA ASP A 10 -7.94 -6.98 21.11
C ASP A 10 -9.11 -7.29 22.05
N ILE A 11 -9.02 -8.45 22.73
CA ILE A 11 -9.99 -8.87 23.76
C ILE A 11 -9.53 -8.57 25.18
N TRP A 12 -8.30 -8.10 25.34
CA TRP A 12 -7.68 -7.67 26.60
C TRP A 12 -6.49 -6.75 26.31
N PRO A 13 -6.03 -5.91 27.28
CA PRO A 13 -4.92 -5.01 27.04
C PRO A 13 -3.61 -5.78 26.81
N VAL A 14 -3.12 -5.75 25.56
CA VAL A 14 -1.93 -6.49 25.13
C VAL A 14 -1.31 -5.86 23.90
N ALA A 15 -0.02 -6.08 23.68
CA ALA A 15 0.61 -5.85 22.39
C ALA A 15 0.29 -7.04 21.46
N SER A 16 -0.37 -6.77 20.34
CA SER A 16 -0.80 -7.80 19.39
C SER A 16 -0.88 -7.27 17.97
N TRP A 17 -1.18 -8.16 17.04
CA TRP A 17 -1.46 -7.85 15.63
C TRP A 17 -2.87 -7.28 15.36
N ALA A 18 -3.72 -7.13 16.37
CA ALA A 18 -5.03 -6.50 16.18
C ALA A 18 -4.90 -5.07 15.66
N SER A 19 -5.82 -4.64 14.80
CA SER A 19 -5.83 -3.29 14.24
C SER A 19 -6.48 -2.26 15.17
N ILE A 20 -7.33 -2.71 16.11
CA ILE A 20 -7.96 -1.89 17.14
C ILE A 20 -7.55 -2.43 18.51
N ASP A 21 -7.17 -1.57 19.45
CA ASP A 21 -6.81 -2.01 20.78
C ASP A 21 -8.04 -2.33 21.67
N TYR A 22 -7.78 -2.88 22.86
CA TYR A 22 -8.83 -3.24 23.81
C TYR A 22 -9.74 -2.05 24.19
N TYR A 23 -9.21 -0.84 24.18
CA TYR A 23 -9.94 0.38 24.53
C TYR A 23 -10.65 1.04 23.33
N GLY A 24 -10.65 0.39 22.16
CA GLY A 24 -11.29 0.89 20.96
C GLY A 24 -10.45 1.92 20.18
N ARG A 25 -9.16 2.07 20.50
CA ARG A 25 -8.27 3.01 19.79
C ARG A 25 -7.70 2.34 18.53
N TRP A 26 -7.69 3.07 17.45
CA TRP A 26 -7.13 2.60 16.20
C TRP A 26 -5.61 2.57 16.24
N LYS A 27 -5.03 1.43 15.94
CA LYS A 27 -3.60 1.28 15.72
C LYS A 27 -3.23 1.68 14.28
N ALA A 28 -1.94 1.84 13.99
CA ALA A 28 -1.46 2.22 12.65
C ALA A 28 -2.01 1.30 11.55
N LEU A 29 -2.09 0.00 11.80
CA LEU A 29 -2.65 -0.98 10.87
C LEU A 29 -4.09 -0.63 10.45
N HIS A 30 -4.94 -0.20 11.38
CA HIS A 30 -6.34 0.13 11.05
C HIS A 30 -6.47 1.31 10.09
N TYR A 31 -5.59 2.31 10.21
CA TYR A 31 -5.52 3.40 9.23
C TYR A 31 -5.02 2.94 7.87
N ALA A 32 -4.09 1.97 7.82
CA ALA A 32 -3.65 1.35 6.58
C ALA A 32 -4.77 0.53 5.93
N GLU A 33 -5.49 -0.29 6.72
CA GLU A 33 -6.64 -1.06 6.27
C GLU A 33 -7.71 -0.18 5.63
N ARG A 34 -8.01 0.97 6.22
CA ARG A 34 -8.95 1.94 5.65
C ARG A 34 -8.58 2.36 4.22
N LYS A 35 -7.28 2.44 3.92
CA LYS A 35 -6.80 2.76 2.57
C LYS A 35 -6.84 1.54 1.66
N MET A 36 -6.42 0.38 2.16
CA MET A 36 -6.37 -0.88 1.40
C MET A 36 -7.75 -1.37 0.96
N PHE A 37 -8.79 -1.07 1.75
CA PHE A 37 -10.18 -1.43 1.46
C PHE A 37 -11.01 -0.24 0.93
N ALA A 38 -10.35 0.80 0.41
CA ALA A 38 -11.07 1.89 -0.25
C ALA A 38 -11.64 1.42 -1.60
N PRO A 39 -12.84 1.88 -1.98
CA PRO A 39 -13.46 1.50 -3.27
C PRO A 39 -12.62 1.86 -4.49
N ILE A 40 -11.79 2.90 -4.37
CA ILE A 40 -10.79 3.25 -5.38
C ILE A 40 -9.43 3.05 -4.70
N LEU A 41 -8.64 2.14 -5.24
CA LEU A 41 -7.35 1.76 -4.69
C LEU A 41 -6.25 2.00 -5.71
N ILE A 42 -5.17 2.64 -5.28
CA ILE A 42 -3.92 2.72 -6.02
C ILE A 42 -2.91 1.82 -5.30
N SER A 43 -2.30 0.90 -6.03
CA SER A 43 -1.23 0.02 -5.55
C SER A 43 -0.03 0.07 -6.48
N CYS A 44 1.13 -0.33 -5.97
CA CYS A 44 2.37 -0.41 -6.73
C CYS A 44 2.90 -1.84 -6.68
N GLU A 45 3.13 -2.42 -7.85
CA GLU A 45 3.88 -3.66 -7.98
C GLU A 45 5.36 -3.30 -8.21
N GLU A 46 6.23 -3.74 -7.33
CA GLU A 46 7.65 -3.45 -7.38
C GLU A 46 8.45 -4.65 -7.88
N ILE A 47 9.40 -4.39 -8.77
CA ILE A 47 10.41 -5.36 -9.21
C ILE A 47 11.78 -4.81 -8.82
N GLY A 48 12.64 -5.66 -8.22
CA GLY A 48 14.00 -5.29 -7.87
C GLY A 48 14.12 -4.50 -6.56
N GLU A 49 13.18 -4.64 -5.66
CA GLU A 49 13.26 -4.13 -4.28
C GLU A 49 13.45 -2.60 -4.21
N LEU A 50 12.48 -1.86 -4.69
CA LEU A 50 12.51 -0.41 -4.65
C LEU A 50 12.39 0.13 -3.22
N SER A 51 11.52 -0.45 -2.41
CA SER A 51 11.22 0.05 -1.06
C SER A 51 11.71 -0.86 0.06
N GLU A 52 11.80 -2.16 -0.15
CA GLU A 52 12.22 -3.11 0.88
C GLU A 52 13.37 -4.00 0.42
N ARG A 53 14.28 -4.32 1.35
CA ARG A 53 15.27 -5.38 1.13
C ARG A 53 14.70 -6.69 1.66
N PRO A 54 14.67 -7.77 0.87
CA PRO A 54 14.34 -9.09 1.40
C PRO A 54 15.25 -9.46 2.57
N TYR A 55 14.66 -10.02 3.59
CA TYR A 55 15.32 -10.29 4.87
C TYR A 55 16.46 -11.32 4.79
N CYS A 56 16.48 -12.15 3.77
CA CYS A 56 17.47 -13.20 3.59
C CYS A 56 17.77 -13.38 2.11
N ILE A 57 18.66 -12.58 1.54
CA ILE A 57 19.12 -12.80 0.19
C ILE A 57 20.49 -13.42 0.23
N ALA A 58 20.57 -14.63 -0.31
CA ALA A 58 21.83 -15.29 -0.65
C ALA A 58 22.40 -14.81 -1.99
N GLU A 59 21.55 -14.20 -2.83
CA GLU A 59 21.94 -13.74 -4.18
C GLU A 59 21.48 -12.31 -4.44
N PRO A 60 22.25 -11.53 -5.19
CA PRO A 60 21.82 -10.19 -5.60
C PRO A 60 20.55 -10.31 -6.46
N GLY A 61 19.53 -9.56 -6.10
CA GLY A 61 18.29 -9.46 -6.86
C GLY A 61 18.47 -8.87 -8.25
N PRO A 62 17.43 -8.80 -9.06
CA PRO A 62 17.50 -8.26 -10.41
C PRO A 62 18.10 -6.85 -10.40
N ILE A 63 18.96 -6.58 -11.37
CA ILE A 63 19.63 -5.28 -11.53
C ILE A 63 18.61 -4.21 -11.94
N GLU A 64 17.61 -4.61 -12.70
CA GLU A 64 16.55 -3.73 -13.14
C GLU A 64 15.52 -3.53 -12.03
N LYS A 65 15.20 -2.27 -11.76
CA LYS A 65 14.21 -1.87 -10.75
C LYS A 65 13.08 -1.13 -11.44
N SER A 66 11.86 -1.54 -11.20
CA SER A 66 10.68 -0.91 -11.76
C SER A 66 9.50 -0.95 -10.79
N GLY A 67 8.61 0.02 -10.94
CA GLY A 67 7.32 0.05 -10.24
C GLY A 67 6.20 0.21 -11.24
N THR A 68 5.19 -0.64 -11.15
CA THR A 68 3.97 -0.53 -11.94
C THR A 68 2.82 -0.11 -11.04
N LEU A 69 2.20 1.02 -11.37
CA LEU A 69 1.04 1.52 -10.64
C LEU A 69 -0.23 0.88 -11.20
N HIS A 70 -1.04 0.34 -10.29
CA HIS A 70 -2.34 -0.23 -10.59
C HIS A 70 -3.42 0.62 -9.94
N VAL A 71 -4.47 0.95 -10.68
CA VAL A 71 -5.65 1.62 -10.16
C VAL A 71 -6.83 0.67 -10.29
N ALA A 72 -7.45 0.35 -9.17
CA ALA A 72 -8.65 -0.47 -9.11
C ALA A 72 -9.86 0.40 -8.74
N ASN A 73 -10.99 0.15 -9.40
CA ASN A 73 -12.27 0.76 -9.11
C ASN A 73 -13.29 -0.34 -8.79
N GLU A 74 -13.76 -0.38 -7.55
CA GLU A 74 -14.81 -1.30 -7.08
C GLU A 74 -16.19 -0.62 -6.99
N THR A 75 -16.32 0.60 -7.54
CA THR A 75 -17.63 1.26 -7.66
C THR A 75 -18.37 0.75 -8.88
N PHE A 76 -19.65 1.09 -8.99
CA PHE A 76 -20.47 0.68 -10.16
C PHE A 76 -20.39 1.69 -11.32
N GLU A 77 -19.65 2.76 -11.16
CA GLU A 77 -19.54 3.84 -12.14
C GLU A 77 -18.07 4.05 -12.54
N PRO A 78 -17.79 4.33 -13.81
CA PRO A 78 -16.44 4.68 -14.24
C PRO A 78 -15.92 5.93 -13.50
N VAL A 79 -14.67 5.89 -13.10
CA VAL A 79 -14.02 7.01 -12.39
C VAL A 79 -12.86 7.54 -13.20
N THR A 80 -12.85 8.87 -13.39
CA THR A 80 -11.71 9.57 -13.99
C THR A 80 -11.00 10.40 -12.92
N GLY A 81 -9.68 10.27 -12.85
CA GLY A 81 -8.85 10.99 -11.89
C GLY A 81 -7.43 11.21 -12.39
N ILE A 82 -6.67 11.95 -11.63
CA ILE A 82 -5.24 12.17 -11.88
C ILE A 82 -4.45 11.35 -10.87
N VAL A 83 -3.61 10.44 -11.37
CA VAL A 83 -2.64 9.69 -10.56
C VAL A 83 -1.35 10.50 -10.52
N THR A 84 -0.90 10.84 -9.32
CA THR A 84 0.38 11.50 -9.10
C THR A 84 1.32 10.57 -8.35
N TRP A 85 2.59 10.57 -8.71
CA TRP A 85 3.60 9.76 -8.05
C TRP A 85 4.90 10.52 -7.84
N THR A 86 5.65 10.10 -6.84
CA THR A 86 6.99 10.62 -6.55
C THR A 86 7.92 9.48 -6.17
N LEU A 87 9.09 9.42 -6.80
CA LEU A 87 10.20 8.58 -6.36
C LEU A 87 11.10 9.41 -5.43
N ARG A 88 11.39 8.88 -4.25
CA ARG A 88 12.19 9.56 -3.24
C ARG A 88 13.38 8.69 -2.80
N ASP A 89 14.47 9.34 -2.41
CA ASP A 89 15.58 8.66 -1.74
C ASP A 89 15.32 8.47 -0.24
N SER A 90 16.27 7.86 0.45
CA SER A 90 16.21 7.62 1.90
C SER A 90 16.15 8.90 2.76
N GLU A 91 16.51 10.04 2.21
CA GLU A 91 16.42 11.35 2.85
C GLU A 91 15.12 12.10 2.47
N SER A 92 14.20 11.40 1.81
CA SER A 92 12.90 11.93 1.33
C SER A 92 13.02 13.02 0.24
N ARG A 93 14.18 13.17 -0.41
CA ARG A 93 14.33 14.06 -1.55
C ARG A 93 13.67 13.43 -2.78
N ILE A 94 12.93 14.23 -3.54
CA ILE A 94 12.29 13.77 -4.77
C ILE A 94 13.38 13.59 -5.84
N LEU A 95 13.52 12.37 -6.34
CA LEU A 95 14.38 12.01 -7.45
C LEU A 95 13.64 12.15 -8.77
N GLU A 96 12.37 11.73 -8.78
CA GLU A 96 11.53 11.75 -9.95
C GLU A 96 10.07 11.91 -9.55
N SER A 97 9.24 12.44 -10.43
CA SER A 97 7.80 12.57 -10.21
C SER A 97 7.05 12.62 -11.53
N GLY A 98 5.79 12.26 -11.49
CA GLY A 98 4.92 12.34 -12.66
C GLY A 98 3.46 12.40 -12.27
N GLU A 99 2.63 12.68 -13.29
CA GLU A 99 1.18 12.64 -13.18
C GLU A 99 0.57 12.12 -14.47
N GLU A 100 -0.53 11.41 -14.35
CA GLU A 100 -1.27 10.88 -15.49
C GLU A 100 -2.77 10.89 -15.21
N THR A 101 -3.56 11.29 -16.21
CA THR A 101 -5.01 11.20 -16.14
C THR A 101 -5.44 9.82 -16.58
N VAL A 102 -6.13 9.11 -15.70
CA VAL A 102 -6.62 7.76 -15.95
C VAL A 102 -8.14 7.69 -15.80
N THR A 103 -8.75 6.86 -16.65
CA THR A 103 -10.17 6.49 -16.51
C THR A 103 -10.25 4.98 -16.28
N VAL A 104 -10.87 4.61 -15.17
CA VAL A 104 -11.03 3.21 -14.76
C VAL A 104 -12.52 2.86 -14.84
N PRO A 105 -12.88 1.82 -15.61
CA PRO A 105 -14.28 1.41 -15.79
C PRO A 105 -14.93 0.90 -14.52
#